data_44cbac0b88d7f04a2b71b70969111c08
#
_entry.id   44cbac0b88d7f04a2b71b70969111c08
#
_cell.length_a   1.000
_cell.length_b   1.000
_cell.length_c   1.000
_cell.angle_alpha   90.00
_cell.angle_beta   90.00
_cell.angle_gamma   90.00
#
_symmetry.space_group_name_H-M   'P 1'
#
loop_
_entity.id
_entity.type
_entity.pdbx_description
1 polymer ?
#
loop_
_entity_poly.entity_id
_entity_poly.type
_entity_poly.pdbx_seq_one_letter_code
_entity_poly.pdbx_strand_id
1 'polypeptide(L)'
;MKVITFLRHSKSSWDYDILDIHRPLSPVGVEKIKKTAISSKDHFISSEIIYTSSANRALYTSILLAKSLSINFRKIKICDELYTFSFTEVMEFIRTIDNNYSNVVLVGHNPAYTEISNYFSENKILNLPTARWFSLKFISDNWSDIIDLKPISYLNNLKSGV
;
A
#
# COMPACT_ATOMS: atom_id res chain seq x y z
N MET A 1 -19.01 5.03 1.80
CA MET A 1 -18.24 3.78 1.48
C MET A 1 -16.77 4.11 1.42
N LYS A 2 -15.91 3.32 2.08
CA LYS A 2 -14.46 3.50 2.10
C LYS A 2 -13.77 2.32 1.45
N VAL A 3 -12.80 2.59 0.56
CA VAL A 3 -11.93 1.60 -0.08
C VAL A 3 -10.49 1.95 0.24
N ILE A 4 -9.76 1.02 0.79
CA ILE A 4 -8.35 1.19 1.12
C ILE A 4 -7.53 0.06 0.51
N THR A 5 -6.47 0.43 -0.22
CA THR A 5 -5.54 -0.52 -0.82
C THR A 5 -4.18 -0.39 -0.15
N PHE A 6 -3.66 -1.48 0.35
CA PHE A 6 -2.33 -1.59 0.90
C PHE A 6 -1.40 -2.18 -0.15
N LEU A 7 -0.42 -1.41 -0.60
CA LEU A 7 0.62 -1.83 -1.53
C LEU A 7 1.95 -1.91 -0.80
N ARG A 8 2.52 -3.10 -0.66
CA ARG A 8 3.88 -3.22 -0.16
C ARG A 8 4.86 -2.67 -1.19
N HIS A 9 5.83 -1.84 -0.74
CA HIS A 9 6.89 -1.33 -1.61
C HIS A 9 7.54 -2.46 -2.43
N SER A 10 8.08 -2.13 -3.59
CA SER A 10 8.75 -3.10 -4.46
C SER A 10 10.14 -3.48 -3.93
N LYS A 11 10.80 -4.43 -4.58
CA LYS A 11 12.06 -5.00 -4.11
C LYS A 11 13.15 -3.95 -4.07
N SER A 12 13.74 -3.73 -2.90
CA SER A 12 14.85 -2.80 -2.68
C SER A 12 16.21 -3.49 -2.82
N SER A 13 17.25 -2.69 -3.09
CA SER A 13 18.64 -3.14 -3.10
C SER A 13 19.24 -3.12 -1.70
N TRP A 14 20.18 -4.04 -1.45
CA TRP A 14 21.04 -4.11 -0.28
C TRP A 14 22.50 -3.85 -0.62
N ASP A 15 22.79 -3.41 -1.88
CA ASP A 15 24.14 -3.30 -2.41
C ASP A 15 24.89 -2.06 -1.90
N TYR A 16 24.20 -1.20 -1.12
CA TYR A 16 24.75 0.07 -0.66
C TYR A 16 24.83 0.10 0.87
N ASP A 17 25.94 0.64 1.38
CA ASP A 17 26.12 0.93 2.82
C ASP A 17 25.49 2.30 3.14
N ILE A 18 24.19 2.30 3.33
CA ILE A 18 23.36 3.49 3.59
C ILE A 18 22.29 3.18 4.64
N LEU A 19 21.70 4.22 5.21
CA LEU A 19 20.57 4.08 6.13
C LEU A 19 19.39 3.39 5.45
N ASP A 20 18.65 2.59 6.20
CA ASP A 20 17.49 1.82 5.69
C ASP A 20 16.49 2.70 4.92
N ILE A 21 16.19 3.90 5.45
CA ILE A 21 15.27 4.83 4.82
C ILE A 21 15.69 5.25 3.40
N HIS A 22 16.99 5.26 3.11
CA HIS A 22 17.56 5.70 1.83
C HIS A 22 17.75 4.56 0.82
N ARG A 23 17.50 3.30 1.21
CA ARG A 23 17.68 2.16 0.31
C ARG A 23 16.81 2.31 -0.95
N PRO A 24 17.41 2.25 -2.15
CA PRO A 24 16.68 2.38 -3.41
C PRO A 24 15.98 1.08 -3.80
N LEU A 25 15.09 1.16 -4.79
CA LEU A 25 14.63 -0.04 -5.49
C LEU A 25 15.77 -0.70 -6.25
N SER A 26 15.78 -2.02 -6.27
CA SER A 26 16.63 -2.78 -7.19
C SER A 26 16.08 -2.69 -8.63
N PRO A 27 16.90 -2.97 -9.67
CA PRO A 27 16.42 -3.04 -11.05
C PRO A 27 15.24 -4.02 -11.21
N VAL A 28 15.31 -5.16 -10.54
CA VAL A 28 14.19 -6.14 -10.49
C VAL A 28 12.95 -5.52 -9.84
N GLY A 29 13.12 -4.73 -8.78
CA GLY A 29 12.03 -4.03 -8.11
C GLY A 29 11.35 -3.00 -9.01
N VAL A 30 12.12 -2.26 -9.80
CA VAL A 30 11.59 -1.31 -10.79
C VAL A 30 10.67 -2.02 -11.80
N GLU A 31 11.14 -3.11 -12.39
CA GLU A 31 10.33 -3.86 -13.36
C GLU A 31 9.12 -4.54 -12.72
N LYS A 32 9.25 -5.01 -11.47
CA LYS A 32 8.18 -5.66 -10.75
C LYS A 32 7.01 -4.71 -10.49
N ILE A 33 7.26 -3.48 -10.04
CA ILE A 33 6.17 -2.52 -9.80
C ILE A 33 5.51 -2.07 -11.10
N LYS A 34 6.25 -1.88 -12.18
CA LYS A 34 5.67 -1.56 -13.49
C LYS A 34 4.71 -2.65 -13.96
N LYS A 35 5.10 -3.92 -13.83
CA LYS A 35 4.23 -5.06 -14.17
C LYS A 35 2.99 -5.10 -13.29
N THR A 36 3.13 -4.89 -11.98
CA THR A 36 2.00 -4.84 -11.05
C THR A 36 1.05 -3.70 -11.41
N ALA A 37 1.57 -2.51 -11.71
CA ALA A 37 0.76 -1.37 -12.12
C ALA A 37 -0.12 -1.70 -13.33
N ILE A 38 0.48 -2.23 -14.38
CA ILE A 38 -0.24 -2.55 -15.64
C ILE A 38 -1.27 -3.67 -15.41
N SER A 39 -0.90 -4.76 -14.73
CA SER A 39 -1.80 -5.90 -14.48
C SER A 39 -2.95 -5.59 -13.51
N SER A 40 -2.82 -4.53 -12.71
CA SER A 40 -3.82 -4.08 -11.74
C SER A 40 -4.35 -2.68 -12.04
N LYS A 41 -4.26 -2.23 -13.30
CA LYS A 41 -4.59 -0.88 -13.74
C LYS A 41 -5.96 -0.42 -13.25
N ASP A 42 -7.00 -1.22 -13.51
CA ASP A 42 -8.39 -0.86 -13.21
C ASP A 42 -8.61 -0.65 -11.71
N HIS A 43 -7.81 -1.31 -10.88
CA HIS A 43 -7.86 -1.17 -9.44
C HIS A 43 -7.27 0.16 -8.95
N PHE A 44 -6.10 0.55 -9.49
CA PHE A 44 -5.39 1.74 -9.03
C PHE A 44 -5.85 3.07 -9.67
N ILE A 45 -6.36 3.04 -10.89
CA ILE A 45 -6.69 4.27 -11.63
C ILE A 45 -7.80 5.07 -10.95
N SER A 46 -8.67 4.42 -10.21
CA SER A 46 -9.78 5.03 -9.47
C SER A 46 -9.37 5.65 -8.13
N SER A 47 -8.11 5.50 -7.70
CA SER A 47 -7.65 6.07 -6.44
C SER A 47 -7.68 7.60 -6.45
N GLU A 48 -8.15 8.19 -5.37
CA GLU A 48 -8.24 9.63 -5.20
C GLU A 48 -6.91 10.21 -4.67
N ILE A 49 -6.24 9.45 -3.81
CA ILE A 49 -4.96 9.82 -3.21
C ILE A 49 -4.09 8.57 -2.95
N ILE A 50 -2.78 8.74 -3.03
CA ILE A 50 -1.77 7.73 -2.72
C ILE A 50 -0.91 8.28 -1.59
N TYR A 51 -1.09 7.75 -0.39
CA TYR A 51 -0.21 8.01 0.75
C TYR A 51 0.99 7.07 0.68
N THR A 52 2.19 7.58 0.80
CA THR A 52 3.41 6.77 0.75
C THR A 52 4.32 7.05 1.93
N SER A 53 4.94 6.00 2.47
CA SER A 53 6.08 6.12 3.36
C SER A 53 7.16 7.00 2.74
N SER A 54 7.89 7.75 3.56
CA SER A 54 9.04 8.57 3.16
C SER A 54 10.29 7.76 2.80
N ALA A 55 10.32 6.45 3.09
CA ALA A 55 11.43 5.60 2.65
C ALA A 55 11.54 5.56 1.13
N ASN A 56 12.76 5.72 0.58
CA ASN A 56 13.02 5.81 -0.87
C ASN A 56 12.34 4.68 -1.65
N ARG A 57 12.40 3.44 -1.16
CA ARG A 57 11.77 2.28 -1.82
C ARG A 57 10.25 2.38 -1.94
N ALA A 58 9.59 2.97 -0.95
CA ALA A 58 8.13 3.17 -0.98
C ALA A 58 7.74 4.35 -1.87
N LEU A 59 8.42 5.48 -1.70
CA LEU A 59 8.20 6.67 -2.53
C LEU A 59 8.41 6.35 -4.01
N TYR A 60 9.51 5.68 -4.34
CA TYR A 60 9.81 5.35 -5.73
C TYR A 60 8.84 4.31 -6.31
N THR A 61 8.34 3.37 -5.47
CA THR A 61 7.23 2.48 -5.85
C THR A 61 5.98 3.27 -6.24
N SER A 62 5.62 4.29 -5.45
CA SER A 62 4.46 5.15 -5.72
C SER A 62 4.62 5.97 -7.00
N ILE A 63 5.81 6.53 -7.23
CA ILE A 63 6.14 7.29 -8.44
C ILE A 63 6.03 6.41 -9.69
N LEU A 64 6.60 5.20 -9.66
CA LEU A 64 6.56 4.28 -10.79
C LEU A 64 5.15 3.75 -11.05
N LEU A 65 4.35 3.48 -10.00
CA LEU A 65 2.94 3.16 -10.11
C LEU A 65 2.19 4.27 -10.85
N ALA A 66 2.30 5.49 -10.36
CA ALA A 66 1.62 6.65 -10.93
C ALA A 66 2.06 6.92 -12.37
N LYS A 67 3.37 6.87 -12.65
CA LYS A 67 3.92 7.04 -13.99
C LYS A 67 3.41 5.99 -14.97
N SER A 68 3.39 4.72 -14.56
CA SER A 68 2.95 3.61 -15.41
C SER A 68 1.48 3.70 -15.79
N LEU A 69 0.66 4.35 -14.96
CA LEU A 69 -0.80 4.48 -15.14
C LEU A 69 -1.25 5.88 -15.52
N SER A 70 -0.32 6.80 -15.77
CA SER A 70 -0.63 8.22 -16.04
C SER A 70 -1.47 8.88 -14.93
N ILE A 71 -1.29 8.44 -13.69
CA ILE A 71 -1.90 9.07 -12.52
C ILE A 71 -1.13 10.35 -12.21
N ASN A 72 -1.85 11.44 -11.96
CA ASN A 72 -1.24 12.73 -11.62
C ASN A 72 -0.43 12.62 -10.31
N PHE A 73 0.83 13.04 -10.33
CA PHE A 73 1.73 12.99 -9.16
C PHE A 73 1.24 13.85 -7.98
N ARG A 74 0.38 14.85 -8.22
CA ARG A 74 -0.26 15.62 -7.14
C ARG A 74 -1.12 14.74 -6.21
N LYS A 75 -1.52 13.55 -6.65
CA LYS A 75 -2.19 12.57 -5.80
C LYS A 75 -1.26 11.83 -4.84
N ILE A 76 0.07 11.93 -5.01
CA ILE A 76 1.03 11.31 -4.09
C ILE A 76 1.30 12.24 -2.93
N LYS A 77 1.06 11.75 -1.71
CA LYS A 77 1.36 12.43 -0.45
C LYS A 77 2.36 11.61 0.36
N ILE A 78 3.52 12.20 0.63
CA ILE A 78 4.57 11.58 1.45
C ILE A 78 4.20 11.77 2.92
N CYS A 79 4.25 10.69 3.70
CA CYS A 79 3.90 10.66 5.11
C CYS A 79 4.97 9.90 5.89
N ASP A 80 5.65 10.58 6.80
CA ASP A 80 6.69 9.98 7.65
C ASP A 80 6.10 8.93 8.59
N GLU A 81 4.84 9.11 9.00
CA GLU A 81 4.09 8.18 9.84
C GLU A 81 3.92 6.80 9.19
N LEU A 82 3.99 6.70 7.87
CA LEU A 82 3.95 5.43 7.14
C LEU A 82 5.33 4.75 7.02
N TYR A 83 6.42 5.41 7.45
CA TYR A 83 7.70 4.74 7.65
C TYR A 83 7.68 4.02 9.01
N THR A 84 6.86 3.01 9.05
CA THR A 84 6.66 2.15 10.22
C THR A 84 6.49 0.68 9.81
N PHE A 85 6.76 -0.21 10.76
CA PHE A 85 6.59 -1.66 10.65
C PHE A 85 5.48 -2.17 11.59
N SER A 86 4.84 -1.24 12.30
CA SER A 86 3.83 -1.53 13.32
C SER A 86 2.42 -1.50 12.74
N PHE A 87 1.67 -2.58 12.96
CA PHE A 87 0.23 -2.65 12.70
C PHE A 87 -0.52 -1.48 13.34
N THR A 88 -0.27 -1.22 14.63
CA THR A 88 -0.98 -0.19 15.40
C THR A 88 -0.75 1.20 14.81
N GLU A 89 0.49 1.55 14.47
CA GLU A 89 0.81 2.87 13.94
C GLU A 89 0.17 3.09 12.55
N VAL A 90 0.12 2.07 11.70
CA VAL A 90 -0.61 2.18 10.42
C VAL A 90 -2.11 2.37 10.65
N MET A 91 -2.70 1.66 11.62
CA MET A 91 -4.13 1.82 11.94
C MET A 91 -4.43 3.19 12.53
N GLU A 92 -3.53 3.75 13.36
CA GLU A 92 -3.67 5.13 13.84
C GLU A 92 -3.56 6.15 12.68
N PHE A 93 -2.64 5.96 11.74
CA PHE A 93 -2.56 6.81 10.54
C PHE A 93 -3.88 6.79 9.76
N ILE A 94 -4.50 5.63 9.58
CA ILE A 94 -5.77 5.51 8.84
C ILE A 94 -6.87 6.35 9.47
N ARG A 95 -6.92 6.47 10.80
CA ARG A 95 -7.89 7.33 11.50
C ARG A 95 -7.74 8.80 11.20
N THR A 96 -6.55 9.22 10.74
CA THR A 96 -6.26 10.63 10.40
C THR A 96 -6.57 11.00 8.94
N ILE A 97 -6.94 10.01 8.12
CA ILE A 97 -7.25 10.26 6.70
C ILE A 97 -8.50 11.14 6.60
N ASP A 98 -8.43 12.14 5.72
CA ASP A 98 -9.56 13.02 5.44
C ASP A 98 -10.75 12.22 4.89
N ASN A 99 -11.91 12.37 5.54
CA ASN A 99 -13.15 11.67 5.17
C ASN A 99 -13.72 12.11 3.82
N ASN A 100 -13.23 13.17 3.22
CA ASN A 100 -13.57 13.54 1.83
C ASN A 100 -13.03 12.51 0.82
N TYR A 101 -11.97 11.78 1.14
CA TYR A 101 -11.50 10.67 0.30
C TYR A 101 -12.26 9.40 0.60
N SER A 102 -12.71 8.73 -0.46
CA SER A 102 -13.43 7.46 -0.39
C SER A 102 -12.60 6.27 -0.89
N ASN A 103 -11.59 6.53 -1.72
CA ASN A 103 -10.73 5.50 -2.30
C ASN A 103 -9.25 5.91 -2.20
N VAL A 104 -8.52 5.25 -1.30
CA VAL A 104 -7.13 5.60 -0.99
C VAL A 104 -6.18 4.41 -1.18
N VAL A 105 -4.93 4.71 -1.53
CA VAL A 105 -3.83 3.74 -1.58
C VAL A 105 -2.80 4.11 -0.50
N LEU A 106 -2.34 3.13 0.26
CA LEU A 106 -1.24 3.25 1.20
C LEU A 106 -0.05 2.42 0.70
N VAL A 107 1.09 3.06 0.49
CA VAL A 107 2.35 2.38 0.10
C VAL A 107 3.30 2.35 1.28
N GLY A 108 3.63 1.15 1.75
CA GLY A 108 4.41 0.97 2.98
C GLY A 108 5.06 -0.40 3.11
N HIS A 109 5.11 -0.92 4.32
CA HIS A 109 6.06 -1.94 4.74
C HIS A 109 5.43 -3.13 5.43
N ASN A 110 6.17 -4.27 5.40
CA ASN A 110 5.96 -5.40 6.28
C ASN A 110 6.82 -5.27 7.56
N PRO A 111 6.43 -5.94 8.67
CA PRO A 111 5.31 -6.89 8.77
C PRO A 111 3.91 -6.26 8.88
N ALA A 112 3.81 -4.95 9.11
CA ALA A 112 2.52 -4.28 9.35
C ALA A 112 1.44 -4.65 8.30
N TYR A 113 1.76 -4.63 7.01
CA TYR A 113 0.77 -4.92 5.97
C TYR A 113 0.35 -6.39 5.93
N THR A 114 1.24 -7.32 6.24
CA THR A 114 0.86 -8.74 6.43
C THR A 114 -0.08 -8.91 7.62
N GLU A 115 0.20 -8.25 8.72
CA GLU A 115 -0.63 -8.30 9.93
C GLU A 115 -2.02 -7.69 9.69
N ILE A 116 -2.11 -6.57 8.97
CA ILE A 116 -3.38 -5.93 8.60
C ILE A 116 -4.19 -6.85 7.67
N SER A 117 -3.55 -7.43 6.67
CA SER A 117 -4.21 -8.42 5.80
C SER A 117 -4.80 -9.56 6.63
N ASN A 118 -4.01 -10.08 7.57
CA ASN A 118 -4.42 -11.17 8.43
C ASN A 118 -5.48 -10.76 9.48
N TYR A 119 -5.51 -9.51 9.89
CA TYR A 119 -6.55 -9.01 10.79
C TYR A 119 -7.92 -9.04 10.12
N PHE A 120 -8.01 -8.59 8.87
CA PHE A 120 -9.28 -8.45 8.16
C PHE A 120 -9.69 -9.66 7.30
N SER A 121 -8.83 -10.64 7.11
CA SER A 121 -9.09 -11.83 6.28
C SER A 121 -9.12 -13.10 7.10
N GLU A 122 -10.03 -14.02 6.77
CA GLU A 122 -10.03 -15.38 7.31
C GLU A 122 -8.88 -16.21 6.71
N ASN A 123 -8.54 -15.94 5.44
CA ASN A 123 -7.42 -16.60 4.75
C ASN A 123 -6.10 -15.91 5.12
N LYS A 124 -5.38 -16.51 6.07
CA LYS A 124 -4.10 -15.95 6.54
C LYS A 124 -2.99 -16.17 5.52
N ILE A 125 -2.12 -15.16 5.39
CA ILE A 125 -0.91 -15.22 4.58
C ILE A 125 0.33 -15.17 5.48
N LEU A 126 1.40 -15.86 5.10
CA LEU A 126 2.66 -15.80 5.84
C LEU A 126 3.38 -14.47 5.62
N ASN A 127 3.29 -13.93 4.42
CA ASN A 127 3.97 -12.70 4.04
C ASN A 127 3.30 -12.09 2.80
N LEU A 128 3.03 -10.79 2.84
CA LEU A 128 2.66 -10.03 1.64
C LEU A 128 3.94 -9.76 0.84
N PRO A 129 4.11 -10.34 -0.37
CA PRO A 129 5.35 -10.14 -1.12
C PRO A 129 5.52 -8.68 -1.61
N THR A 130 6.74 -8.28 -1.93
CA THR A 130 7.03 -6.95 -2.50
C THR A 130 6.24 -6.69 -3.79
N ALA A 131 5.78 -5.47 -3.99
CA ALA A 131 4.91 -5.04 -5.10
C ALA A 131 3.59 -5.82 -5.18
N ARG A 132 3.15 -6.46 -4.10
CA ARG A 132 1.83 -7.06 -3.99
C ARG A 132 0.94 -6.17 -3.15
N TRP A 133 -0.35 -6.32 -3.39
CA TRP A 133 -1.37 -5.51 -2.73
C TRP A 133 -2.57 -6.35 -2.32
N PHE A 134 -3.29 -5.83 -1.35
CA PHE A 134 -4.66 -6.21 -1.03
C PHE A 134 -5.50 -4.96 -0.80
N SER A 135 -6.78 -5.08 -1.00
CA SER A 135 -7.75 -3.99 -0.86
C SER A 135 -8.94 -4.42 -0.03
N LEU A 136 -9.38 -3.53 0.81
CA LEU A 136 -10.52 -3.70 1.71
C LEU A 136 -11.59 -2.67 1.37
N LYS A 137 -12.85 -3.08 1.41
CA LYS A 137 -14.01 -2.21 1.23
C LYS A 137 -14.92 -2.27 2.43
N PHE A 138 -15.32 -1.11 2.94
CA PHE A 138 -16.14 -0.97 4.13
C PHE A 138 -17.39 -0.12 3.85
N ILE A 139 -18.48 -0.44 4.54
CA ILE A 139 -19.66 0.43 4.64
C ILE A 139 -19.41 1.38 5.80
N SER A 140 -18.79 2.51 5.54
CA SER A 140 -18.59 3.61 6.48
C SER A 140 -18.39 4.91 5.71
N ASP A 141 -18.66 6.03 6.34
CA ASP A 141 -18.35 7.37 5.89
C ASP A 141 -17.09 7.94 6.57
N ASN A 142 -16.60 7.28 7.64
CA ASN A 142 -15.45 7.73 8.41
C ASN A 142 -14.33 6.69 8.38
N TRP A 143 -13.09 7.14 8.24
CA TRP A 143 -11.91 6.29 8.31
C TRP A 143 -11.62 5.78 9.73
N SER A 144 -12.02 6.55 10.76
CA SER A 144 -11.86 6.15 12.16
C SER A 144 -12.58 4.86 12.52
N ASP A 145 -13.66 4.53 11.82
CA ASP A 145 -14.57 3.42 12.20
C ASP A 145 -14.08 2.08 11.64
N ILE A 146 -13.25 2.08 10.59
CA ILE A 146 -12.97 0.87 9.81
C ILE A 146 -12.23 -0.20 10.60
N ILE A 147 -11.50 0.15 11.66
CA ILE A 147 -10.78 -0.82 12.49
C ILE A 147 -11.75 -1.78 13.21
N ASP A 148 -12.94 -1.31 13.55
CA ASP A 148 -13.95 -2.07 14.28
C ASP A 148 -14.97 -2.74 13.35
N LEU A 149 -14.83 -2.55 12.04
CA LEU A 149 -15.75 -3.07 11.03
C LEU A 149 -15.16 -4.29 10.31
N LYS A 150 -16.04 -5.19 9.89
CA LYS A 150 -15.67 -6.22 8.92
C LYS A 150 -15.75 -5.64 7.50
N PRO A 151 -14.73 -5.88 6.66
CA PRO A 151 -14.81 -5.47 5.27
C PRO A 151 -15.88 -6.30 4.52
N ILE A 152 -16.62 -5.63 3.65
CA ILE A 152 -17.59 -6.31 2.76
C ILE A 152 -16.92 -6.91 1.51
N SER A 153 -15.66 -6.56 1.27
CA SER A 153 -14.85 -7.13 0.19
C SER A 153 -13.38 -7.13 0.58
N TYR A 154 -12.71 -8.22 0.27
CA TYR A 154 -11.26 -8.37 0.32
C TYR A 154 -10.79 -8.82 -1.06
N LEU A 155 -9.99 -7.97 -1.73
CA LEU A 155 -9.38 -8.26 -3.02
C LEU A 155 -7.85 -8.27 -2.86
N ASN A 156 -7.16 -9.04 -3.68
CA ASN A 156 -5.70 -9.05 -3.70
C ASN A 156 -5.16 -9.50 -5.07
N ASN A 157 -3.86 -9.28 -5.30
CA ASN A 157 -3.15 -9.80 -6.45
C ASN A 157 -2.15 -10.92 -6.09
N LEU A 158 -2.39 -11.62 -5.00
CA LEU A 158 -1.62 -12.82 -4.66
C LEU A 158 -1.98 -13.93 -5.63
N LYS A 159 -0.98 -14.72 -6.02
CA LYS A 159 -1.25 -15.95 -6.79
C LYS A 159 -1.92 -16.95 -5.84
N SER A 160 -2.96 -17.62 -6.30
CA SER A 160 -3.57 -18.73 -5.58
C SER A 160 -2.49 -19.77 -5.24
N GLY A 161 -2.24 -20.00 -3.95
CA GLY A 161 -1.28 -21.01 -3.49
C GLY A 161 0.05 -20.49 -2.94
N VAL A 162 0.12 -19.22 -2.50
CA VAL A 162 1.26 -18.72 -1.71
C VAL A 162 0.84 -18.54 -0.26
#